data_a0cfdabe42bf859388117a23b72b0181
#
_entry.id   a0cfdabe42bf859388117a23b72b0181
#
_cell.length_a   1.000
_cell.length_b   1.000
_cell.length_c   1.000
_cell.angle_alpha   90.00
_cell.angle_beta   90.00
_cell.angle_gamma   90.00
#
_symmetry.space_group_name_H-M   'P 1'
#
loop_
_entity.id
_entity.type
_entity.pdbx_description
1 polymer ?
#
loop_
_entity_poly.entity_id
_entity_poly.type
_entity_poly.pdbx_seq_one_letter_code
_entity_poly.pdbx_strand_id
1 'polypeptide(L)'
;MKFCLTLNNLLEELHLLKHPVYQSWNEGTLTLDTLKIYAKEYYHHVAAFPRYISQIHSFCPDISDRQVLLENLIDEEKGENNHPELWLRFAEGVGVL
;
A
#
# COMPACT_ATOMS: atom_id res chain seq x y z
N MET A 1 8.32 -13.07 -21.76
CA MET A 1 8.50 -12.44 -20.47
C MET A 1 7.87 -13.24 -19.35
N LYS A 2 8.55 -14.36 -19.09
CA LYS A 2 8.10 -15.34 -18.10
C LYS A 2 8.00 -14.75 -16.69
N PHE A 3 8.96 -13.87 -16.33
CA PHE A 3 8.95 -13.21 -15.01
C PHE A 3 7.72 -12.34 -14.80
N CYS A 4 7.34 -11.55 -15.80
CA CYS A 4 6.17 -10.66 -15.69
C CYS A 4 4.87 -11.45 -15.59
N LEU A 5 4.75 -12.56 -16.34
CA LEU A 5 3.57 -13.43 -16.25
C LEU A 5 3.48 -14.09 -14.88
N THR A 6 4.60 -14.57 -14.34
CA THR A 6 4.65 -15.17 -13.00
C THR A 6 4.26 -14.15 -11.94
N LEU A 7 4.81 -12.93 -12.04
CA LEU A 7 4.49 -11.85 -11.10
C LEU A 7 3.02 -11.49 -11.17
N ASN A 8 2.46 -11.34 -12.36
CA ASN A 8 1.04 -11.03 -12.54
C ASN A 8 0.14 -12.12 -11.96
N ASN A 9 0.49 -13.38 -12.15
CA ASN A 9 -0.28 -14.49 -11.58
C ASN A 9 -0.26 -14.47 -10.05
N LEU A 10 0.92 -14.19 -9.45
CA LEU A 10 1.04 -14.07 -8.00
C LEU A 10 0.24 -12.89 -7.46
N LEU A 11 0.31 -11.74 -8.14
CA LEU A 11 -0.45 -10.56 -7.75
C LEU A 11 -1.95 -10.82 -7.82
N GLU A 12 -2.40 -11.57 -8.83
CA GLU A 12 -3.81 -11.90 -8.97
C GLU A 12 -4.29 -12.83 -7.86
N GLU A 13 -3.47 -13.85 -7.51
CA GLU A 13 -3.79 -14.75 -6.39
C GLU A 13 -3.86 -14.03 -5.06
N LEU A 14 -2.95 -13.06 -4.85
CA LEU A 14 -2.82 -12.31 -3.62
C LEU A 14 -3.55 -10.97 -3.68
N HIS A 15 -4.40 -10.77 -4.69
CA HIS A 15 -5.08 -9.50 -4.91
C HIS A 15 -5.87 -9.09 -3.66
N LEU A 16 -5.70 -7.82 -3.26
CA LEU A 16 -6.33 -7.27 -2.06
C LEU A 16 -7.85 -7.47 -2.05
N LEU A 17 -8.50 -7.39 -3.22
CA LEU A 17 -9.95 -7.56 -3.35
C LEU A 17 -10.43 -8.98 -2.95
N LYS A 18 -9.55 -9.97 -2.98
CA LYS A 18 -9.85 -11.34 -2.58
C LYS A 18 -9.62 -11.59 -1.10
N HIS A 19 -9.00 -10.63 -0.41
CA HIS A 19 -8.73 -10.77 1.02
C HIS A 19 -10.04 -10.74 1.82
N PRO A 20 -10.21 -11.62 2.81
CA PRO A 20 -11.44 -11.68 3.61
C PRO A 20 -11.83 -10.34 4.25
N VAL A 21 -10.86 -9.57 4.73
CA VAL A 21 -11.13 -8.23 5.32
C VAL A 21 -11.73 -7.30 4.29
N TYR A 22 -11.19 -7.27 3.09
CA TYR A 22 -11.71 -6.43 2.02
C TYR A 22 -13.10 -6.85 1.59
N GLN A 23 -13.33 -8.16 1.48
CA GLN A 23 -14.66 -8.69 1.15
C GLN A 23 -15.69 -8.33 2.24
N SER A 24 -15.31 -8.43 3.51
CA SER A 24 -16.19 -8.02 4.61
C SER A 24 -16.50 -6.53 4.55
N TRP A 25 -15.54 -5.71 4.17
CA TRP A 25 -15.75 -4.27 3.98
C TRP A 25 -16.82 -4.02 2.92
N ASN A 26 -16.68 -4.66 1.75
CA ASN A 26 -17.63 -4.48 0.65
C ASN A 26 -19.03 -5.00 0.97
N GLU A 27 -19.10 -6.06 1.76
CA GLU A 27 -20.38 -6.64 2.19
C GLU A 27 -21.05 -5.91 3.37
N GLY A 28 -20.33 -4.94 3.95
CA GLY A 28 -20.84 -4.22 5.11
C GLY A 28 -20.84 -5.03 6.39
N THR A 29 -20.07 -6.13 6.44
CA THR A 29 -19.99 -7.01 7.62
C THR A 29 -18.77 -6.74 8.48
N LEU A 30 -17.94 -5.77 8.10
CA LEU A 30 -16.72 -5.43 8.83
C LEU A 30 -17.06 -4.75 10.15
N THR A 31 -16.53 -5.30 11.25
CA THR A 31 -16.72 -4.70 12.57
C THR A 31 -15.68 -3.59 12.82
N LEU A 32 -16.01 -2.70 13.76
CA LEU A 32 -15.06 -1.64 14.16
C LEU A 32 -13.77 -2.23 14.75
N ASP A 33 -13.89 -3.29 15.53
CA ASP A 33 -12.71 -3.95 16.11
C ASP A 33 -11.78 -4.51 15.03
N THR A 34 -12.34 -5.15 14.01
CA THR A 34 -11.57 -5.67 12.87
C THR A 34 -10.92 -4.52 12.10
N LEU A 35 -11.64 -3.42 11.90
CA LEU A 35 -11.11 -2.22 11.25
C LEU A 35 -9.93 -1.64 12.01
N LYS A 36 -10.00 -1.61 13.34
CA LYS A 36 -8.89 -1.13 14.18
C LYS A 36 -7.64 -2.00 14.02
N ILE A 37 -7.81 -3.32 14.03
CA ILE A 37 -6.69 -4.23 13.81
C ILE A 37 -6.08 -4.00 12.43
N TYR A 38 -6.90 -3.88 11.41
CA TYR A 38 -6.46 -3.62 10.04
C TYR A 38 -5.69 -2.30 9.96
N ALA A 39 -6.23 -1.23 10.55
CA ALA A 39 -5.60 0.09 10.52
C ALA A 39 -4.21 0.06 11.16
N LYS A 40 -4.06 -0.66 12.25
CA LYS A 40 -2.79 -0.79 12.96
C LYS A 40 -1.77 -1.61 12.17
N GLU A 41 -2.18 -2.77 11.70
CA GLU A 41 -1.25 -3.69 11.03
C GLU A 41 -0.87 -3.22 9.64
N TYR A 42 -1.81 -2.67 8.89
CA TYR A 42 -1.56 -2.20 7.53
C TYR A 42 -0.64 -0.98 7.50
N TYR A 43 -0.57 -0.22 8.60
CA TYR A 43 0.35 0.91 8.68
C TYR A 43 1.79 0.50 8.37
N HIS A 44 2.22 -0.66 8.82
CA HIS A 44 3.58 -1.14 8.58
C HIS A 44 3.86 -1.26 7.08
N HIS A 45 2.87 -1.73 6.32
CA HIS A 45 2.98 -1.80 4.86
C HIS A 45 2.99 -0.40 4.23
N VAL A 46 2.10 0.47 4.66
CA VAL A 46 2.01 1.84 4.12
C VAL A 46 3.30 2.61 4.38
N ALA A 47 3.88 2.45 5.56
CA ALA A 47 5.15 3.10 5.91
C ALA A 47 6.34 2.52 5.13
N ALA A 48 6.31 1.24 4.81
CA ALA A 48 7.39 0.56 4.10
C ALA A 48 7.32 0.73 2.57
N PHE A 49 6.14 0.92 2.02
CA PHE A 49 5.91 0.94 0.57
C PHE A 49 6.76 1.99 -0.16
N PRO A 50 6.88 3.24 0.32
CA PRO A 50 7.76 4.22 -0.33
C PRO A 50 9.21 3.75 -0.42
N ARG A 51 9.67 3.02 0.57
CA ARG A 51 11.04 2.50 0.60
C ARG A 51 11.26 1.44 -0.48
N TYR A 52 10.22 0.66 -0.80
CA TYR A 52 10.28 -0.30 -1.89
C TYR A 52 10.39 0.42 -3.23
N ILE A 53 9.62 1.48 -3.44
CA ILE A 53 9.71 2.31 -4.65
C ILE A 53 11.11 2.91 -4.77
N SER A 54 11.64 3.45 -3.69
CA SER A 54 12.98 4.03 -3.65
C SER A 54 14.05 3.00 -4.00
N GLN A 55 13.91 1.78 -3.52
CA GLN A 55 14.84 0.70 -3.82
C GLN A 55 14.79 0.30 -5.29
N ILE A 56 13.61 0.15 -5.86
CA ILE A 56 13.44 -0.16 -7.28
C ILE A 56 14.02 0.96 -8.13
N HIS A 57 13.78 2.21 -7.77
CA HIS A 57 14.34 3.38 -8.45
C HIS A 57 15.87 3.32 -8.45
N SER A 58 16.45 2.94 -7.33
CA SER A 58 17.90 2.82 -7.18
C SER A 58 18.52 1.83 -8.18
N PHE A 59 17.83 0.75 -8.50
CA PHE A 59 18.30 -0.29 -9.40
C PHE A 59 17.86 -0.12 -10.85
N CYS A 60 16.98 0.81 -11.12
CA CYS A 60 16.43 1.00 -12.45
C CYS A 60 17.32 1.94 -13.29
N PRO A 61 17.89 1.47 -14.41
CA PRO A 61 18.79 2.30 -15.22
C PRO A 61 18.07 3.17 -16.25
N ASP A 62 16.83 2.83 -16.62
CA ASP A 62 16.09 3.55 -17.66
C ASP A 62 15.43 4.81 -17.10
N ILE A 63 15.74 5.95 -17.72
CA ILE A 63 15.25 7.24 -17.23
C ILE A 63 13.72 7.37 -17.29
N SER A 64 13.07 6.81 -18.32
CA SER A 64 11.61 6.85 -18.42
C SER A 64 10.94 6.12 -17.26
N ASP A 65 11.45 4.93 -16.95
CA ASP A 65 10.94 4.14 -15.82
C ASP A 65 11.23 4.82 -14.49
N ARG A 66 12.41 5.42 -14.36
CA ARG A 66 12.80 6.16 -13.16
C ARG A 66 11.89 7.36 -12.90
N GLN A 67 11.47 8.05 -13.97
CA GLN A 67 10.55 9.18 -13.85
C GLN A 67 9.19 8.75 -13.33
N VAL A 68 8.68 7.61 -13.78
CA VAL A 68 7.43 7.04 -13.27
C VAL A 68 7.55 6.67 -11.79
N LEU A 69 8.65 6.02 -11.43
CA LEU A 69 8.92 5.66 -10.03
C LEU A 69 9.07 6.89 -9.15
N LEU A 70 9.71 7.94 -9.65
CA LEU A 70 9.86 9.20 -8.93
C LEU A 70 8.51 9.86 -8.65
N GLU A 71 7.61 9.88 -9.63
CA GLU A 71 6.27 10.41 -9.44
C GLU A 71 5.51 9.63 -8.36
N ASN A 72 5.60 8.31 -8.39
CA ASN A 72 4.99 7.46 -7.37
C ASN A 72 5.58 7.74 -5.98
N LEU A 73 6.90 7.91 -5.90
CA LEU A 73 7.56 8.19 -4.64
C LEU A 73 7.16 9.56 -4.09
N ILE A 74 7.02 10.56 -4.96
CA ILE A 74 6.54 11.89 -4.56
C ILE A 74 5.13 11.79 -3.97
N ASP A 75 4.24 11.05 -4.61
CA ASP A 75 2.87 10.86 -4.12
C ASP A 75 2.85 10.19 -2.75
N GLU A 76 3.79 9.27 -2.50
CA GLU A 76 3.85 8.54 -1.23
C GLU A 76 4.45 9.34 -0.08
N GLU A 77 5.47 10.17 -0.34
CA GLU A 77 6.28 10.76 0.72
C GLU A 77 6.25 12.27 0.82
N LYS A 78 5.88 12.98 -0.23
CA LYS A 78 6.03 14.44 -0.25
C LYS A 78 4.97 15.14 0.60
N GLY A 79 5.45 16.09 1.42
CA GLY A 79 4.58 17.03 2.13
C GLY A 79 3.98 16.47 3.42
N GLU A 80 3.14 17.28 4.02
CA GLU A 80 2.49 16.96 5.29
C GLU A 80 1.34 15.95 5.14
N ASN A 81 0.83 15.79 3.92
CA ASN A 81 -0.25 14.85 3.59
C ASN A 81 0.28 13.62 2.85
N ASN A 82 1.50 13.19 3.19
CA ASN A 82 2.03 11.94 2.64
C ASN A 82 1.20 10.74 3.10
N HIS A 83 1.26 9.63 2.36
CA HIS A 83 0.40 8.48 2.62
C HIS A 83 0.58 7.87 4.01
N PRO A 84 1.80 7.68 4.54
CA PRO A 84 1.96 7.21 5.92
C PRO A 84 1.26 8.11 6.94
N GLU A 85 1.36 9.44 6.78
CA GLU A 85 0.71 10.39 7.68
C GLU A 85 -0.81 10.32 7.57
N LEU A 86 -1.34 10.22 6.35
CA LEU A 86 -2.78 10.08 6.14
C LEU A 86 -3.30 8.80 6.78
N TRP A 87 -2.52 7.72 6.71
CA TRP A 87 -2.90 6.47 7.35
C TRP A 87 -2.91 6.58 8.88
N LEU A 88 -1.92 7.28 9.45
CA LEU A 88 -1.89 7.54 10.90
C LEU A 88 -3.12 8.32 11.35
N ARG A 89 -3.53 9.33 10.57
CA ARG A 89 -4.74 10.09 10.87
C ARG A 89 -5.99 9.22 10.80
N PHE A 90 -6.04 8.33 9.82
CA PHE A 90 -7.12 7.36 9.73
C PHE A 90 -7.14 6.44 10.94
N ALA A 91 -6.00 5.88 11.35
CA ALA A 91 -5.89 5.01 12.51
C ALA A 91 -6.29 5.73 13.80
N GLU A 92 -5.88 6.98 13.95
CA GLU A 92 -6.29 7.82 15.07
C GLU A 92 -7.81 8.03 15.07
N GLY A 93 -8.39 8.28 13.90
CA GLY A 93 -9.83 8.48 13.75
C GLY A 93 -10.66 7.27 14.14
N VAL A 94 -10.14 6.06 13.96
CA VAL A 94 -10.84 4.83 14.38
C VAL A 94 -10.47 4.40 15.79
N GLY A 95 -9.62 5.17 16.49
CA GLY A 95 -9.33 4.95 17.91
C GLY A 95 -8.20 3.97 18.20
N VAL A 96 -7.27 3.78 17.26
CA VAL A 96 -6.13 2.87 17.44
C VAL A 96 -4.96 3.56 18.15
N LEU A 97 -4.83 4.86 17.96
CA LEU A 97 -3.75 5.67 18.51
C LEU A 97 -4.27 6.63 19.59
#